data_e4c0bf80fe8db888239467a355d64667
#
_entry.id   e4c0bf80fe8db888239467a355d64667
#
_cell.length_a   1.000
_cell.length_b   1.000
_cell.length_c   1.000
_cell.angle_alpha   90.00
_cell.angle_beta   90.00
_cell.angle_gamma   90.00
#
_symmetry.space_group_name_H-M   'P 1'
#
loop_
_entity.id
_entity.type
_entity.pdbx_description
1 polymer ?
#
loop_
_entity_poly.entity_id
_entity_poly.type
_entity_poly.pdbx_seq_one_letter_code
_entity_poly.pdbx_strand_id
1 'polypeptide(L)'
;MANKVILQFKHDLSIVNGKHVRDGLSAAFRTENDLWLSCDERTTIERLSVQQDGSFADHTSFELADYLDLPAEDKSEIDIEGIGMANNYLWLIGSHSLKRRKPKRHQSIKKQIKRLAEVTSDPNRYVLARIPILKNEATGHYELYKEVDNPQNPGQKLRAAQLHGNTTSSLLTEVLQQDEHLGPFMNIPGKDNGFDIEGLATCGKRIYLGLRGPVLRGWAVILEVEVEEDEKGRLHLKKLTSEHHYKKHFLNLRGKGIRELRVFGEDIYLLAGPTMDLDGVIAIYRWPGALVGKTEHMVHHNELERLHEVPHGTGDNTGKDKAEGLAVFDDKHVLIVFDSPTDERKIGEDSVEALVVKVIG
;
A
#
# COMPACT_ATOMS: atom_id res chain seq x y z
N MET A 1 10.07 18.01 16.71
CA MET A 1 11.25 17.44 16.02
C MET A 1 10.85 16.07 15.54
N ALA A 2 11.29 15.66 14.38
CA ALA A 2 11.08 14.29 13.89
C ALA A 2 12.01 13.34 14.68
N ASN A 3 11.45 12.24 15.15
CA ASN A 3 12.21 11.20 15.85
C ASN A 3 12.52 10.06 14.85
N LYS A 4 13.66 9.39 15.07
CA LYS A 4 14.05 8.22 14.28
C LYS A 4 13.76 6.95 15.08
N VAL A 5 13.27 5.92 14.39
CA VAL A 5 13.02 4.59 14.95
C VAL A 5 13.75 3.57 14.09
N ILE A 6 14.42 2.61 14.72
CA ILE A 6 15.20 1.58 14.05
C ILE A 6 14.28 0.39 13.77
N LEU A 7 14.29 -0.04 12.50
CA LEU A 7 13.68 -1.29 12.05
C LEU A 7 14.81 -2.30 11.82
N GLN A 8 14.81 -3.39 12.57
CA GLN A 8 15.84 -4.43 12.52
C GLN A 8 15.26 -5.72 11.95
N PHE A 9 15.86 -6.21 10.89
CA PHE A 9 15.44 -7.43 10.21
C PHE A 9 16.39 -8.59 10.55
N LYS A 10 15.90 -9.83 10.41
CA LYS A 10 16.75 -11.02 10.48
C LYS A 10 17.41 -11.25 9.13
N HIS A 11 18.72 -11.39 9.11
CA HIS A 11 19.52 -11.54 7.89
C HIS A 11 18.97 -12.62 6.95
N ASP A 12 18.77 -13.82 7.46
CA ASP A 12 18.35 -15.00 6.70
C ASP A 12 16.95 -14.87 6.06
N LEU A 13 16.07 -14.01 6.62
CA LEU A 13 14.74 -13.74 6.08
C LEU A 13 14.71 -12.53 5.16
N SER A 14 15.73 -11.68 5.22
CA SER A 14 15.70 -10.35 4.61
C SER A 14 16.25 -10.31 3.19
N ILE A 15 17.09 -11.28 2.80
CA ILE A 15 17.77 -11.25 1.50
C ILE A 15 17.12 -12.25 0.57
N VAL A 16 16.52 -11.77 -0.53
CA VAL A 16 16.01 -12.57 -1.63
C VAL A 16 16.57 -12.04 -2.93
N ASN A 17 17.17 -12.92 -3.76
CA ASN A 17 17.78 -12.56 -5.02
C ASN A 17 18.82 -11.44 -4.92
N GLY A 18 19.54 -11.35 -3.79
CA GLY A 18 20.56 -10.33 -3.52
C GLY A 18 20.01 -8.94 -3.17
N LYS A 19 18.70 -8.81 -2.95
CA LYS A 19 18.05 -7.58 -2.49
C LYS A 19 17.60 -7.75 -1.04
N HIS A 20 17.88 -6.73 -0.24
CA HIS A 20 17.46 -6.70 1.16
C HIS A 20 16.05 -6.07 1.30
N VAL A 21 15.20 -6.63 2.18
CA VAL A 21 13.85 -6.12 2.42
C VAL A 21 13.82 -4.62 2.77
N ARG A 22 14.82 -4.16 3.54
CA ARG A 22 14.93 -2.75 3.94
C ARG A 22 15.14 -1.76 2.79
N ASP A 23 15.52 -2.26 1.60
CA ASP A 23 15.86 -1.41 0.45
C ASP A 23 14.64 -1.04 -0.41
N GLY A 24 13.47 -1.65 -0.17
CA GLY A 24 12.27 -1.43 -0.98
C GLY A 24 10.98 -1.49 -0.16
N LEU A 25 10.92 -0.86 1.03
CA LEU A 25 9.71 -0.84 1.84
C LEU A 25 8.63 0.00 1.15
N SER A 26 7.47 -0.60 0.83
CA SER A 26 6.37 0.00 0.07
C SER A 26 5.17 0.36 0.94
N ALA A 27 4.78 -0.45 1.92
CA ALA A 27 3.69 -0.13 2.82
C ALA A 27 4.03 -0.45 4.28
N ALA A 28 3.35 0.22 5.22
CA ALA A 28 3.51 -0.01 6.65
C ALA A 28 2.16 0.08 7.37
N PHE A 29 1.89 -0.84 8.27
CA PHE A 29 0.71 -0.83 9.13
C PHE A 29 1.10 -1.27 10.55
N ARG A 30 0.61 -0.59 11.58
CA ARG A 30 0.89 -0.93 12.97
C ARG A 30 -0.34 -1.50 13.66
N THR A 31 -0.15 -2.62 14.35
CA THR A 31 -1.00 -3.10 15.43
C THR A 31 -0.39 -2.67 16.77
N GLU A 32 -0.94 -3.09 17.91
CA GLU A 32 -0.44 -2.68 19.23
C GLU A 32 1.08 -2.88 19.38
N ASN A 33 1.56 -4.11 19.21
CA ASN A 33 2.94 -4.52 19.45
C ASN A 33 3.72 -4.82 18.17
N ASP A 34 3.08 -4.79 17.01
CA ASP A 34 3.71 -5.23 15.78
C ASP A 34 3.62 -4.16 14.70
N LEU A 35 4.66 -4.07 13.90
CA LEU A 35 4.73 -3.29 12.67
C LEU A 35 4.74 -4.26 11.49
N TRP A 36 3.72 -4.17 10.64
CA TRP A 36 3.55 -4.94 9.41
C TRP A 36 4.08 -4.12 8.24
N LEU A 37 4.88 -4.76 7.41
CA LEU A 37 5.58 -4.12 6.30
C LEU A 37 5.43 -4.95 5.03
N SER A 38 5.36 -4.29 3.89
CA SER A 38 5.60 -4.91 2.59
C SER A 38 6.86 -4.34 1.96
N CYS A 39 7.37 -5.06 0.99
CA CYS A 39 8.54 -4.66 0.22
C CYS A 39 8.27 -4.95 -1.25
N ASP A 40 8.69 -4.02 -2.11
CA ASP A 40 8.65 -4.18 -3.57
C ASP A 40 9.34 -5.48 -4.00
N GLU A 41 8.83 -6.07 -5.07
CA GLU A 41 9.39 -7.28 -5.67
C GLU A 41 9.41 -8.50 -4.73
N ARG A 42 8.52 -8.55 -3.71
CA ARG A 42 8.37 -9.68 -2.79
C ARG A 42 7.01 -10.37 -2.91
N THR A 43 6.94 -11.57 -2.33
CA THR A 43 5.72 -12.37 -2.16
C THR A 43 5.33 -12.51 -0.70
N THR A 44 6.00 -11.76 0.19
CA THR A 44 5.90 -11.87 1.64
C THR A 44 5.37 -10.59 2.27
N ILE A 45 4.81 -10.75 3.47
CA ILE A 45 4.55 -9.68 4.42
C ILE A 45 5.46 -9.89 5.62
N GLU A 46 6.09 -8.82 6.07
CA GLU A 46 7.02 -8.83 7.19
C GLU A 46 6.36 -8.29 8.45
N ARG A 47 6.63 -8.90 9.60
CA ARG A 47 6.23 -8.40 10.90
C ARG A 47 7.48 -8.15 11.76
N LEU A 48 7.58 -6.97 12.31
CA LEU A 48 8.56 -6.61 13.35
C LEU A 48 7.81 -6.31 14.65
N SER A 49 8.36 -6.72 15.78
CA SER A 49 7.77 -6.50 17.10
C SER A 49 8.45 -5.34 17.82
N VAL A 50 7.65 -4.53 18.54
CA VAL A 50 8.16 -3.39 19.32
C VAL A 50 9.08 -3.89 20.44
N GLN A 51 10.21 -3.21 20.64
CA GLN A 51 11.19 -3.51 21.68
C GLN A 51 11.09 -2.50 22.83
N GLN A 52 11.72 -2.80 23.96
CA GLN A 52 11.70 -1.93 25.16
C GLN A 52 12.32 -0.56 24.93
N ASP A 53 13.26 -0.45 23.99
CA ASP A 53 13.90 0.82 23.59
C ASP A 53 13.11 1.60 22.55
N GLY A 54 11.95 1.09 22.11
CA GLY A 54 11.07 1.69 21.11
C GLY A 54 11.47 1.37 19.67
N SER A 55 12.51 0.58 19.43
CA SER A 55 12.83 0.02 18.11
C SER A 55 11.85 -1.11 17.75
N PHE A 56 11.91 -1.59 16.49
CA PHE A 56 11.18 -2.77 16.04
C PHE A 56 12.16 -3.84 15.57
N ALA A 57 12.02 -5.06 16.12
CA ALA A 57 12.88 -6.21 15.83
C ALA A 57 12.06 -7.51 15.82
N ASP A 58 12.67 -8.67 16.11
CA ASP A 58 12.01 -9.99 16.14
C ASP A 58 11.26 -10.34 14.85
N HIS A 59 11.95 -10.07 13.74
CA HIS A 59 11.43 -10.23 12.38
C HIS A 59 10.82 -11.60 12.12
N THR A 60 9.61 -11.62 11.61
CA THR A 60 8.88 -12.79 11.09
C THR A 60 8.39 -12.47 9.68
N SER A 61 8.61 -13.40 8.75
CA SER A 61 8.17 -13.28 7.36
C SER A 61 7.04 -14.28 7.08
N PHE A 62 5.99 -13.84 6.40
CA PHE A 62 4.82 -14.64 6.03
C PHE A 62 4.71 -14.73 4.52
N GLU A 63 4.84 -15.94 3.96
CA GLU A 63 4.67 -16.17 2.52
C GLU A 63 3.18 -16.11 2.17
N LEU A 64 2.79 -15.21 1.27
CA LEU A 64 1.37 -14.99 0.95
C LEU A 64 0.73 -16.17 0.21
N ALA A 65 1.51 -16.96 -0.51
CA ALA A 65 1.04 -18.18 -1.17
C ALA A 65 0.55 -19.28 -0.18
N ASP A 66 0.95 -19.20 1.11
CA ASP A 66 0.44 -20.12 2.14
C ASP A 66 -1.02 -19.82 2.50
N TYR A 67 -1.49 -18.60 2.22
CA TYR A 67 -2.81 -18.10 2.59
C TYR A 67 -3.72 -17.90 1.39
N LEU A 68 -3.18 -17.45 0.25
CA LEU A 68 -3.92 -16.97 -0.93
C LEU A 68 -3.61 -17.85 -2.15
N ASP A 69 -4.61 -18.01 -3.01
CA ASP A 69 -4.45 -18.63 -4.31
C ASP A 69 -4.03 -17.56 -5.33
N LEU A 70 -2.73 -17.26 -5.40
CA LEU A 70 -2.18 -16.20 -6.23
C LEU A 70 -2.43 -16.44 -7.73
N PRO A 71 -2.71 -15.38 -8.54
CA PRO A 71 -2.97 -15.52 -9.97
C PRO A 71 -1.82 -16.13 -10.78
N ALA A 72 -0.56 -15.92 -10.39
CA ALA A 72 0.59 -16.58 -10.96
C ALA A 72 1.10 -17.67 -10.02
N GLU A 73 1.30 -18.88 -10.56
CA GLU A 73 1.82 -20.02 -9.82
C GLU A 73 3.33 -19.91 -9.55
N ASP A 74 4.05 -19.12 -10.34
CA ASP A 74 5.45 -18.82 -10.12
C ASP A 74 5.61 -17.81 -8.97
N LYS A 75 6.80 -17.69 -8.44
CA LYS A 75 7.13 -16.69 -7.40
C LYS A 75 7.26 -15.27 -7.95
N SER A 76 6.34 -14.88 -8.84
CA SER A 76 6.28 -13.51 -9.37
C SER A 76 5.93 -12.53 -8.27
N GLU A 77 6.52 -11.38 -8.28
CA GLU A 77 6.26 -10.31 -7.30
C GLU A 77 4.78 -9.98 -7.21
N ILE A 78 4.30 -9.67 -6.00
CA ILE A 78 2.91 -9.25 -5.78
C ILE A 78 2.80 -7.73 -5.86
N ASP A 79 3.87 -7.00 -5.51
CA ASP A 79 3.89 -5.54 -5.51
C ASP A 79 2.81 -4.97 -4.58
N ILE A 80 2.86 -5.40 -3.31
CA ILE A 80 1.90 -4.95 -2.28
C ILE A 80 2.18 -3.50 -1.93
N GLU A 81 1.19 -2.66 -2.19
CA GLU A 81 1.25 -1.20 -2.08
C GLU A 81 0.35 -0.64 -0.95
N GLY A 82 -0.35 -1.51 -0.25
CA GLY A 82 -1.16 -1.08 0.88
C GLY A 82 -1.53 -2.23 1.81
N ILE A 83 -1.47 -1.94 3.11
CA ILE A 83 -1.83 -2.85 4.20
C ILE A 83 -2.82 -2.14 5.12
N GLY A 84 -3.88 -2.83 5.53
CA GLY A 84 -4.85 -2.33 6.50
C GLY A 84 -5.39 -3.44 7.37
N MET A 85 -6.12 -3.11 8.44
CA MET A 85 -6.75 -4.10 9.30
C MET A 85 -8.18 -3.67 9.66
N ALA A 86 -9.13 -4.58 9.46
CA ALA A 86 -10.50 -4.42 9.93
C ALA A 86 -11.17 -5.78 10.14
N ASN A 87 -12.02 -5.87 11.16
CA ASN A 87 -12.87 -7.03 11.42
C ASN A 87 -12.09 -8.36 11.52
N ASN A 88 -10.94 -8.37 12.20
CA ASN A 88 -10.03 -9.50 12.34
C ASN A 88 -9.43 -10.00 11.00
N TYR A 89 -9.30 -9.12 10.02
CA TYR A 89 -8.61 -9.38 8.76
C TYR A 89 -7.50 -8.35 8.52
N LEU A 90 -6.34 -8.84 8.13
CA LEU A 90 -5.33 -8.05 7.45
C LEU A 90 -5.74 -7.94 5.98
N TRP A 91 -5.84 -6.72 5.47
CA TRP A 91 -6.18 -6.40 4.09
C TRP A 91 -4.93 -6.00 3.33
N LEU A 92 -4.82 -6.48 2.10
CA LEU A 92 -3.69 -6.26 1.22
C LEU A 92 -4.17 -5.85 -0.16
N ILE A 93 -3.47 -4.90 -0.77
CA ILE A 93 -3.72 -4.47 -2.15
C ILE A 93 -2.42 -4.46 -2.95
N GLY A 94 -2.43 -5.03 -4.13
CA GLY A 94 -1.37 -4.84 -5.12
C GLY A 94 -1.61 -3.59 -5.97
N SER A 95 -0.61 -3.16 -6.70
CA SER A 95 -0.66 -1.91 -7.47
C SER A 95 -1.72 -1.86 -8.59
N HIS A 96 -2.19 -3.00 -9.07
CA HIS A 96 -3.10 -3.11 -10.22
C HIS A 96 -2.61 -2.38 -11.49
N SER A 97 -1.32 -2.11 -11.56
CA SER A 97 -0.72 -1.25 -12.59
C SER A 97 0.00 -2.02 -13.68
N LEU A 98 0.10 -1.39 -14.85
CA LEU A 98 1.00 -1.81 -15.92
C LEU A 98 2.40 -1.23 -15.71
N LYS A 99 3.43 -1.96 -16.17
CA LYS A 99 4.84 -1.55 -16.14
C LYS A 99 5.36 -1.22 -17.54
N ARG A 100 6.03 -0.07 -17.69
CA ARG A 100 6.88 0.20 -18.83
C ARG A 100 8.32 -0.21 -18.55
N ARG A 101 8.95 -0.96 -19.44
CA ARG A 101 10.33 -1.40 -19.24
C ARG A 101 11.32 -0.25 -19.30
N LYS A 102 12.13 -0.07 -18.25
CA LYS A 102 13.21 0.93 -18.21
C LYS A 102 14.31 0.59 -19.22
N PRO A 103 14.87 1.59 -19.95
CA PRO A 103 16.05 1.40 -20.79
C PRO A 103 17.26 1.05 -19.91
N LYS A 104 18.13 0.16 -20.37
CA LYS A 104 19.37 -0.23 -19.67
C LYS A 104 20.57 0.40 -20.38
N ARG A 105 21.30 1.31 -19.72
CA ARG A 105 22.40 2.09 -20.31
C ARG A 105 23.50 1.26 -20.99
N HIS A 106 23.77 0.04 -20.49
CA HIS A 106 24.76 -0.87 -21.08
C HIS A 106 24.29 -1.58 -22.36
N GLN A 107 23.02 -1.43 -22.76
CA GLN A 107 22.48 -2.02 -23.97
C GLN A 107 22.61 -1.06 -25.18
N SER A 108 22.58 -1.62 -26.40
CA SER A 108 22.55 -0.79 -27.62
C SER A 108 21.33 0.13 -27.66
N ILE A 109 21.42 1.29 -28.30
CA ILE A 109 20.36 2.27 -28.47
C ILE A 109 19.07 1.62 -28.99
N LYS A 110 19.18 0.75 -29.99
CA LYS A 110 18.05 0.01 -30.58
C LYS A 110 17.31 -0.82 -29.51
N LYS A 111 18.05 -1.51 -28.63
CA LYS A 111 17.46 -2.28 -27.52
C LYS A 111 16.83 -1.37 -26.47
N GLN A 112 17.45 -0.23 -26.16
CA GLN A 112 16.90 0.75 -25.20
C GLN A 112 15.57 1.32 -25.70
N ILE A 113 15.49 1.72 -26.98
CA ILE A 113 14.26 2.22 -27.61
C ILE A 113 13.17 1.13 -27.61
N LYS A 114 13.53 -0.12 -27.97
CA LYS A 114 12.58 -1.24 -27.92
C LYS A 114 12.00 -1.44 -26.53
N ARG A 115 12.83 -1.40 -25.48
CA ARG A 115 12.36 -1.53 -24.09
C ARG A 115 11.35 -0.45 -23.70
N LEU A 116 11.55 0.81 -24.11
CA LEU A 116 10.59 1.88 -23.86
C LEU A 116 9.22 1.66 -24.54
N ALA A 117 9.15 0.88 -25.58
CA ALA A 117 7.90 0.51 -26.23
C ALA A 117 7.19 -0.68 -25.54
N GLU A 118 7.91 -1.44 -24.71
CA GLU A 118 7.38 -2.63 -24.07
C GLU A 118 6.60 -2.26 -22.78
N VAL A 119 5.32 -2.60 -22.75
CA VAL A 119 4.44 -2.54 -21.57
C VAL A 119 4.14 -3.97 -21.13
N THR A 120 4.27 -4.24 -19.85
CA THR A 120 4.02 -5.58 -19.26
C THR A 120 3.09 -5.47 -18.07
N SER A 121 2.47 -6.58 -17.73
CA SER A 121 1.67 -6.76 -16.52
C SER A 121 2.18 -7.99 -15.79
N ASP A 122 2.26 -7.92 -14.47
CA ASP A 122 2.54 -9.07 -13.62
C ASP A 122 1.22 -9.52 -12.98
N PRO A 123 0.81 -10.79 -13.14
CA PRO A 123 -0.51 -11.26 -12.71
C PRO A 123 -0.82 -11.02 -11.23
N ASN A 124 0.17 -11.20 -10.35
CA ASN A 124 -0.01 -11.05 -8.90
C ASN A 124 -0.27 -9.60 -8.45
N ARG A 125 -0.06 -8.60 -9.31
CA ARG A 125 -0.40 -7.19 -9.02
C ARG A 125 -1.91 -6.93 -8.91
N TYR A 126 -2.74 -7.83 -9.43
CA TYR A 126 -4.20 -7.69 -9.39
C TYR A 126 -4.84 -8.21 -8.09
N VAL A 127 -4.05 -8.40 -7.04
CA VAL A 127 -4.53 -8.88 -5.75
C VAL A 127 -5.18 -7.76 -4.93
N LEU A 128 -6.42 -7.94 -4.53
CA LEU A 128 -7.04 -7.35 -3.34
C LEU A 128 -7.50 -8.51 -2.48
N ALA A 129 -6.93 -8.65 -1.30
CA ALA A 129 -7.13 -9.83 -0.46
C ALA A 129 -7.29 -9.46 1.03
N ARG A 130 -7.86 -10.42 1.76
CA ARG A 130 -7.88 -10.39 3.23
C ARG A 130 -7.39 -11.72 3.79
N ILE A 131 -6.65 -11.66 4.89
CA ILE A 131 -6.13 -12.83 5.61
C ILE A 131 -6.58 -12.69 7.06
N PRO A 132 -7.20 -13.72 7.68
CA PRO A 132 -7.53 -13.68 9.11
C PRO A 132 -6.30 -13.38 9.94
N ILE A 133 -6.45 -12.43 10.88
CA ILE A 133 -5.39 -12.01 11.79
C ILE A 133 -5.95 -11.94 13.20
N LEU A 134 -5.36 -12.70 14.12
CA LEU A 134 -5.77 -12.73 15.52
C LEU A 134 -4.57 -12.53 16.43
N LYS A 135 -4.81 -11.88 17.57
CA LYS A 135 -3.81 -11.74 18.61
C LYS A 135 -3.63 -13.07 19.34
N ASN A 136 -2.40 -13.51 19.43
CA ASN A 136 -2.02 -14.65 20.25
C ASN A 136 -1.86 -14.15 21.70
N GLU A 137 -2.75 -14.55 22.59
CA GLU A 137 -2.78 -14.07 23.97
C GLU A 137 -1.53 -14.49 24.78
N ALA A 138 -0.84 -15.56 24.39
CA ALA A 138 0.36 -16.04 25.09
C ALA A 138 1.60 -15.20 24.75
N THR A 139 1.70 -14.69 23.49
CA THR A 139 2.84 -13.91 23.01
C THR A 139 2.54 -12.41 22.95
N GLY A 140 1.27 -12.02 22.88
CA GLY A 140 0.84 -10.65 22.66
C GLY A 140 1.00 -10.15 21.22
N HIS A 141 1.44 -11.01 20.29
CA HIS A 141 1.64 -10.70 18.89
C HIS A 141 0.48 -11.18 18.03
N TYR A 142 0.29 -10.53 16.89
CA TYR A 142 -0.72 -10.94 15.91
C TYR A 142 -0.16 -12.00 14.96
N GLU A 143 -0.98 -13.02 14.66
CA GLU A 143 -0.66 -14.14 13.78
C GLU A 143 -1.66 -14.22 12.61
N LEU A 144 -1.17 -14.66 11.45
CA LEU A 144 -1.98 -14.87 10.25
C LEU A 144 -2.47 -16.31 10.15
N TYR A 145 -3.69 -16.49 9.64
CA TYR A 145 -4.31 -17.82 9.49
C TYR A 145 -4.94 -17.94 8.10
N LYS A 146 -4.82 -19.12 7.47
CA LYS A 146 -5.61 -19.41 6.26
C LYS A 146 -7.09 -19.57 6.62
N GLU A 147 -7.38 -20.23 7.74
CA GLU A 147 -8.71 -20.37 8.32
C GLU A 147 -8.59 -20.45 9.85
N VAL A 148 -9.52 -19.81 10.58
CA VAL A 148 -9.58 -19.85 12.05
C VAL A 148 -11.02 -19.61 12.52
N ASP A 149 -11.37 -20.11 13.70
CA ASP A 149 -12.68 -19.84 14.30
C ASP A 149 -12.83 -18.35 14.63
N ASN A 150 -14.01 -17.78 14.33
CA ASN A 150 -14.28 -16.37 14.61
C ASN A 150 -14.51 -16.15 16.12
N PRO A 151 -13.62 -15.44 16.81
CA PRO A 151 -13.77 -15.23 18.26
C PRO A 151 -15.00 -14.40 18.63
N GLN A 152 -15.53 -13.60 17.69
CA GLN A 152 -16.70 -12.74 17.90
C GLN A 152 -18.03 -13.44 17.59
N ASN A 153 -17.99 -14.53 16.77
CA ASN A 153 -19.17 -15.27 16.34
C ASN A 153 -18.89 -16.78 16.39
N PRO A 154 -19.10 -17.45 17.56
CA PRO A 154 -18.86 -18.88 17.69
C PRO A 154 -19.63 -19.71 16.64
N GLY A 155 -18.95 -20.66 16.03
CA GLY A 155 -19.50 -21.49 14.95
C GLY A 155 -19.34 -20.90 13.52
N GLN A 156 -18.84 -19.68 13.38
CA GLN A 156 -18.38 -19.13 12.11
C GLN A 156 -16.86 -19.21 12.00
N LYS A 157 -16.36 -19.33 10.79
CA LYS A 157 -14.92 -19.27 10.50
C LYS A 157 -14.56 -18.00 9.76
N LEU A 158 -13.40 -17.47 10.09
CA LEU A 158 -12.71 -16.48 9.29
C LEU A 158 -11.83 -17.23 8.29
N ARG A 159 -11.84 -16.82 7.02
CA ARG A 159 -11.04 -17.43 5.95
C ARG A 159 -10.30 -16.38 5.15
N ALA A 160 -9.09 -16.71 4.74
CA ALA A 160 -8.37 -15.94 3.75
C ALA A 160 -9.15 -15.98 2.43
N ALA A 161 -9.26 -14.83 1.78
CA ALA A 161 -10.01 -14.67 0.55
C ALA A 161 -9.46 -13.53 -0.29
N GLN A 162 -9.58 -13.64 -1.61
CA GLN A 162 -9.14 -12.61 -2.54
C GLN A 162 -10.24 -12.24 -3.53
N LEU A 163 -10.18 -11.00 -4.04
CA LEU A 163 -11.08 -10.51 -5.07
C LEU A 163 -10.96 -11.39 -6.31
N HIS A 164 -12.10 -11.78 -6.87
CA HIS A 164 -12.11 -12.60 -8.08
C HIS A 164 -11.37 -11.89 -9.21
N GLY A 165 -10.49 -12.63 -9.88
CA GLY A 165 -9.66 -12.14 -10.96
C GLY A 165 -8.94 -13.28 -11.67
N ASN A 166 -8.04 -12.92 -12.57
CA ASN A 166 -7.23 -13.84 -13.36
C ASN A 166 -5.83 -13.25 -13.58
N THR A 167 -5.05 -13.82 -14.49
CA THR A 167 -3.68 -13.39 -14.77
C THR A 167 -3.56 -12.03 -15.47
N THR A 168 -4.65 -11.39 -15.87
CA THR A 168 -4.63 -10.14 -16.65
C THR A 168 -5.55 -9.05 -16.09
N SER A 169 -6.47 -9.39 -15.19
CA SER A 169 -7.46 -8.48 -14.62
C SER A 169 -7.97 -8.95 -13.27
N SER A 170 -8.62 -8.07 -12.54
CA SER A 170 -9.50 -8.35 -11.42
C SER A 170 -10.87 -7.71 -11.66
N LEU A 171 -11.88 -8.10 -10.88
CA LEU A 171 -13.20 -7.44 -10.93
C LEU A 171 -13.07 -5.92 -10.74
N LEU A 172 -12.10 -5.43 -9.97
CA LEU A 172 -11.86 -4.00 -9.79
C LEU A 172 -11.43 -3.35 -11.11
N THR A 173 -10.44 -3.90 -11.80
CA THR A 173 -9.99 -3.34 -13.08
C THR A 173 -11.05 -3.45 -14.17
N GLU A 174 -11.85 -4.52 -14.18
CA GLU A 174 -12.93 -4.72 -15.15
C GLU A 174 -14.04 -3.67 -15.02
N VAL A 175 -14.48 -3.36 -13.80
CA VAL A 175 -15.49 -2.32 -13.59
C VAL A 175 -14.94 -0.92 -13.87
N LEU A 176 -13.66 -0.66 -13.57
CA LEU A 176 -13.01 0.62 -13.81
C LEU A 176 -12.69 0.87 -15.29
N GLN A 177 -12.56 -0.18 -16.12
CA GLN A 177 -12.34 -0.03 -17.56
C GLN A 177 -13.44 0.78 -18.25
N GLN A 178 -14.67 0.76 -17.71
CA GLN A 178 -15.82 1.48 -18.23
C GLN A 178 -16.06 2.82 -17.52
N ASP A 179 -15.23 3.17 -16.54
CA ASP A 179 -15.39 4.43 -15.79
C ASP A 179 -15.00 5.64 -16.66
N GLU A 180 -15.82 6.68 -16.65
CA GLU A 180 -15.63 7.87 -17.49
C GLU A 180 -14.35 8.65 -17.16
N HIS A 181 -13.85 8.60 -15.90
CA HIS A 181 -12.66 9.29 -15.44
C HIS A 181 -11.41 8.42 -15.48
N LEU A 182 -11.52 7.15 -15.12
CA LEU A 182 -10.39 6.24 -14.92
C LEU A 182 -10.16 5.31 -16.12
N GLY A 183 -11.22 4.93 -16.85
CA GLY A 183 -11.12 4.00 -17.98
C GLY A 183 -10.05 4.37 -19.02
N PRO A 184 -9.92 5.65 -19.43
CA PRO A 184 -8.87 6.07 -20.37
C PRO A 184 -7.43 5.80 -19.89
N PHE A 185 -7.21 5.64 -18.59
CA PHE A 185 -5.89 5.45 -17.99
C PHE A 185 -5.54 3.98 -17.68
N MET A 186 -6.50 3.07 -17.78
CA MET A 186 -6.31 1.66 -17.42
C MET A 186 -5.25 0.94 -18.28
N ASN A 187 -5.00 1.42 -19.49
CA ASN A 187 -4.00 0.87 -20.42
C ASN A 187 -2.69 1.67 -20.45
N ILE A 188 -2.54 2.65 -19.55
CA ILE A 188 -1.33 3.46 -19.42
C ILE A 188 -0.52 2.92 -18.23
N PRO A 189 0.80 2.71 -18.36
CA PRO A 189 1.66 2.29 -17.25
C PRO A 189 1.57 3.26 -16.07
N GLY A 190 1.61 2.74 -14.83
CA GLY A 190 1.48 3.54 -13.62
C GLY A 190 2.45 4.73 -13.56
N LYS A 191 3.73 4.49 -13.90
CA LYS A 191 4.76 5.56 -13.93
C LYS A 191 4.65 6.54 -15.10
N ASP A 192 3.68 6.37 -15.99
CA ASP A 192 3.33 7.31 -17.07
C ASP A 192 2.03 8.09 -16.75
N ASN A 193 1.67 8.23 -15.49
CA ASN A 193 0.39 8.75 -14.97
C ASN A 193 -0.82 7.84 -15.34
N GLY A 194 -0.58 6.56 -15.50
CA GLY A 194 -1.62 5.55 -15.68
C GLY A 194 -2.26 5.12 -14.36
N PHE A 195 -3.17 4.14 -14.45
CA PHE A 195 -3.82 3.58 -13.26
C PHE A 195 -2.82 2.85 -12.37
N ASP A 196 -2.80 3.23 -11.10
CA ASP A 196 -1.84 2.73 -10.12
C ASP A 196 -2.33 2.97 -8.69
N ILE A 197 -2.47 1.92 -7.91
CA ILE A 197 -2.89 1.97 -6.50
C ILE A 197 -1.63 1.92 -5.63
N GLU A 198 -1.48 2.88 -4.70
CA GLU A 198 -0.37 2.92 -3.74
C GLU A 198 -0.82 3.15 -2.29
N GLY A 199 -2.06 2.88 -1.96
CA GLY A 199 -2.50 3.00 -0.56
C GLY A 199 -3.78 2.26 -0.28
N LEU A 200 -3.90 1.72 0.94
CA LEU A 200 -5.10 1.05 1.43
C LEU A 200 -5.40 1.45 2.87
N ALA A 201 -6.63 1.91 3.11
CA ALA A 201 -7.15 2.09 4.45
C ALA A 201 -8.51 1.41 4.60
N THR A 202 -8.83 0.96 5.80
CA THR A 202 -10.08 0.26 6.10
C THR A 202 -10.84 0.93 7.23
N CYS A 203 -12.18 0.97 7.10
CA CYS A 203 -13.06 1.43 8.18
C CYS A 203 -14.36 0.60 8.17
N GLY A 204 -14.49 -0.32 9.11
CA GLY A 204 -15.60 -1.26 9.15
C GLY A 204 -15.62 -2.14 7.90
N LYS A 205 -16.64 -2.00 7.03
CA LYS A 205 -16.74 -2.72 5.75
C LYS A 205 -16.16 -1.95 4.57
N ARG A 206 -15.89 -0.65 4.74
CA ARG A 206 -15.38 0.23 3.69
C ARG A 206 -13.87 0.06 3.54
N ILE A 207 -13.42 -0.03 2.31
CA ILE A 207 -12.02 -0.09 1.90
C ILE A 207 -11.78 1.14 1.03
N TYR A 208 -10.79 1.94 1.38
CA TYR A 208 -10.35 3.12 0.64
C TYR A 208 -9.03 2.79 -0.06
N LEU A 209 -8.99 2.98 -1.37
CA LEU A 209 -7.83 2.72 -2.21
C LEU A 209 -7.32 4.05 -2.77
N GLY A 210 -6.11 4.42 -2.42
CA GLY A 210 -5.46 5.65 -2.89
C GLY A 210 -4.78 5.44 -4.23
N LEU A 211 -5.05 6.34 -5.19
CA LEU A 211 -4.40 6.27 -6.49
C LEU A 211 -3.19 7.20 -6.54
N ARG A 212 -2.00 6.64 -6.85
CA ARG A 212 -0.87 7.43 -7.30
C ARG A 212 -1.14 8.07 -8.66
N GLY A 213 -1.77 7.33 -9.52
CA GLY A 213 -2.22 7.76 -10.84
C GLY A 213 -3.55 7.11 -11.24
N PRO A 214 -4.32 7.75 -12.13
CA PRO A 214 -4.07 9.06 -12.72
C PRO A 214 -4.34 10.22 -11.75
N VAL A 215 -3.63 11.33 -11.95
CA VAL A 215 -4.01 12.63 -11.39
C VAL A 215 -4.70 13.45 -12.47
N LEU A 216 -5.96 13.79 -12.22
CA LEU A 216 -6.85 14.43 -13.19
C LEU A 216 -6.81 15.96 -13.01
N ARG A 217 -6.00 16.66 -13.79
CA ARG A 217 -5.87 18.12 -13.73
C ARG A 217 -5.59 18.66 -12.30
N GLY A 218 -4.74 17.95 -11.55
CA GLY A 218 -4.37 18.32 -10.18
C GLY A 218 -5.16 17.62 -9.08
N TRP A 219 -6.19 16.84 -9.44
CA TRP A 219 -7.03 16.09 -8.52
C TRP A 219 -6.59 14.63 -8.44
N ALA A 220 -6.22 14.18 -7.26
CA ALA A 220 -6.00 12.78 -6.95
C ALA A 220 -7.34 12.07 -6.66
N VAL A 221 -7.35 10.75 -6.77
CA VAL A 221 -8.56 9.95 -6.58
C VAL A 221 -8.37 8.95 -5.44
N ILE A 222 -9.39 8.82 -4.60
CA ILE A 222 -9.58 7.69 -3.69
C ILE A 222 -10.81 6.92 -4.17
N LEU A 223 -10.67 5.61 -4.32
CA LEU A 223 -11.80 4.71 -4.53
C LEU A 223 -12.29 4.19 -3.18
N GLU A 224 -13.59 4.30 -2.90
CA GLU A 224 -14.25 3.61 -1.80
C GLU A 224 -14.93 2.37 -2.37
N VAL A 225 -14.62 1.19 -1.83
CA VAL A 225 -15.24 -0.09 -2.20
C VAL A 225 -15.69 -0.87 -0.98
N GLU A 226 -16.68 -1.73 -1.14
CA GLU A 226 -17.02 -2.80 -0.19
C GLU A 226 -17.00 -4.13 -0.95
N VAL A 227 -16.71 -5.20 -0.22
CA VAL A 227 -16.71 -6.54 -0.79
C VAL A 227 -17.65 -7.47 -0.03
N GLU A 228 -18.09 -8.51 -0.70
CA GLU A 228 -18.82 -9.63 -0.14
C GLU A 228 -18.21 -10.94 -0.60
N GLU A 229 -18.36 -12.00 0.18
CA GLU A 229 -17.82 -13.33 -0.11
C GLU A 229 -18.90 -14.19 -0.76
N ASP A 230 -18.55 -14.88 -1.84
CA ASP A 230 -19.41 -15.85 -2.49
C ASP A 230 -19.34 -17.24 -1.79
N GLU A 231 -20.21 -18.16 -2.22
CA GLU A 231 -20.27 -19.54 -1.70
C GLU A 231 -18.95 -20.33 -1.91
N LYS A 232 -18.08 -19.88 -2.79
CA LYS A 232 -16.77 -20.48 -3.09
C LYS A 232 -15.63 -19.84 -2.31
N GLY A 233 -15.93 -18.89 -1.41
CA GLY A 233 -14.93 -18.19 -0.62
C GLY A 233 -14.15 -17.11 -1.37
N ARG A 234 -14.66 -16.61 -2.51
CA ARG A 234 -14.03 -15.54 -3.27
C ARG A 234 -14.69 -14.20 -2.97
N LEU A 235 -13.92 -13.12 -2.99
CA LEU A 235 -14.45 -11.78 -2.81
C LEU A 235 -15.00 -11.22 -4.13
N HIS A 236 -16.13 -10.54 -4.05
CA HIS A 236 -16.76 -9.79 -5.11
C HIS A 236 -17.03 -8.36 -4.66
N LEU A 237 -16.97 -7.42 -5.59
CA LEU A 237 -17.32 -6.02 -5.31
C LEU A 237 -18.83 -5.90 -5.09
N LYS A 238 -19.19 -5.32 -3.95
CA LYS A 238 -20.58 -4.99 -3.62
C LYS A 238 -21.01 -3.71 -4.34
N LYS A 239 -22.27 -3.65 -4.79
CA LYS A 239 -22.83 -2.41 -5.34
C LYS A 239 -22.97 -1.34 -4.26
N LEU A 240 -22.36 -0.18 -4.46
CA LEU A 240 -22.41 0.96 -3.53
C LEU A 240 -23.39 2.05 -3.97
N THR A 241 -23.67 2.12 -5.28
CA THR A 241 -24.67 3.02 -5.87
C THR A 241 -25.61 2.22 -6.77
N SER A 242 -26.60 2.86 -7.37
CA SER A 242 -27.48 2.22 -8.38
C SER A 242 -26.71 1.74 -9.61
N GLU A 243 -25.58 2.38 -9.92
CA GLU A 243 -24.84 2.19 -11.17
C GLU A 243 -23.46 1.55 -10.96
N HIS A 244 -22.78 1.85 -9.82
CA HIS A 244 -21.39 1.48 -9.61
C HIS A 244 -21.15 0.62 -8.36
N HIS A 245 -20.09 -0.20 -8.43
CA HIS A 245 -19.54 -1.00 -7.32
C HIS A 245 -18.54 -0.22 -6.47
N TYR A 246 -18.34 1.05 -6.74
CA TYR A 246 -17.37 1.92 -6.06
C TYR A 246 -17.91 3.34 -6.00
N LYS A 247 -17.28 4.16 -5.18
CA LYS A 247 -17.39 5.63 -5.20
C LYS A 247 -16.02 6.24 -5.41
N LYS A 248 -15.99 7.42 -6.00
CA LYS A 248 -14.78 8.21 -6.24
C LYS A 248 -14.79 9.45 -5.37
N HIS A 249 -13.71 9.66 -4.64
CA HIS A 249 -13.47 10.91 -3.93
C HIS A 249 -12.31 11.61 -4.62
N PHE A 250 -12.49 12.86 -4.98
CA PHE A 250 -11.50 13.67 -5.68
C PHE A 250 -10.89 14.68 -4.72
N LEU A 251 -9.56 14.66 -4.55
CA LEU A 251 -8.84 15.53 -3.64
C LEU A 251 -7.88 16.43 -4.42
N ASN A 252 -8.01 17.73 -4.27
CA ASN A 252 -7.11 18.68 -4.92
C ASN A 252 -5.75 18.73 -4.19
N LEU A 253 -4.86 17.82 -4.53
CA LEU A 253 -3.49 17.73 -4.00
C LEU A 253 -2.46 18.51 -4.85
N ARG A 254 -2.95 19.42 -5.73
CA ARG A 254 -2.11 20.23 -6.61
C ARG A 254 -1.15 19.43 -7.47
N GLY A 255 -1.65 18.33 -8.05
CA GLY A 255 -0.88 17.50 -8.97
C GLY A 255 -0.12 16.35 -8.34
N LYS A 256 -0.21 16.17 -7.02
CA LYS A 256 0.34 14.99 -6.35
C LYS A 256 -0.63 13.82 -6.43
N GLY A 257 -0.09 12.61 -6.56
CA GLY A 257 -0.81 11.36 -6.35
C GLY A 257 -0.73 10.92 -4.89
N ILE A 258 -1.54 9.94 -4.54
CA ILE A 258 -1.57 9.35 -3.21
C ILE A 258 -0.59 8.19 -3.19
N ARG A 259 0.28 8.16 -2.17
CA ARG A 259 1.26 7.12 -1.95
C ARG A 259 0.85 6.15 -0.87
N GLU A 260 0.14 6.62 0.14
CA GLU A 260 -0.40 5.79 1.20
C GLU A 260 -1.57 6.50 1.87
N LEU A 261 -2.46 5.72 2.50
CA LEU A 261 -3.62 6.17 3.27
C LEU A 261 -3.63 5.57 4.66
N ARG A 262 -4.08 6.34 5.66
CA ARG A 262 -4.41 5.79 6.98
C ARG A 262 -5.66 6.44 7.54
N VAL A 263 -6.56 5.62 8.04
CA VAL A 263 -7.68 6.09 8.87
C VAL A 263 -7.16 6.35 10.26
N PHE A 264 -7.51 7.52 10.81
CA PHE A 264 -7.20 7.90 12.18
C PHE A 264 -8.38 8.72 12.77
N GLY A 265 -9.13 8.11 13.65
CA GLY A 265 -10.43 8.64 14.10
C GLY A 265 -11.45 8.68 12.96
N GLU A 266 -12.00 9.85 12.66
CA GLU A 266 -12.94 10.10 11.57
C GLU A 266 -12.26 10.64 10.30
N ASP A 267 -10.94 10.78 10.33
CA ASP A 267 -10.13 11.43 9.29
C ASP A 267 -9.35 10.40 8.47
N ILE A 268 -8.94 10.80 7.27
CA ILE A 268 -7.94 10.08 6.48
C ILE A 268 -6.67 10.91 6.40
N TYR A 269 -5.55 10.30 6.78
CA TYR A 269 -4.21 10.82 6.57
C TYR A 269 -3.63 10.27 5.29
N LEU A 270 -2.99 11.12 4.51
CA LEU A 270 -2.52 10.84 3.17
C LEU A 270 -1.03 11.13 3.09
N LEU A 271 -0.26 10.21 2.60
CA LEU A 271 1.07 10.47 2.07
C LEU A 271 0.91 10.81 0.58
N ALA A 272 1.33 11.98 0.14
CA ALA A 272 1.12 12.43 -1.24
C ALA A 272 2.42 12.94 -1.87
N GLY A 273 2.68 12.51 -3.10
CA GLY A 273 3.93 12.80 -3.81
C GLY A 273 3.77 12.78 -5.33
N PRO A 274 4.88 12.77 -6.07
CA PRO A 274 4.87 12.69 -7.53
C PRO A 274 4.17 11.45 -8.06
N THR A 275 3.46 11.57 -9.17
CA THR A 275 2.74 10.45 -9.81
C THR A 275 3.63 9.63 -10.74
N MET A 276 4.50 10.29 -11.49
CA MET A 276 5.42 9.67 -12.45
C MET A 276 6.75 9.32 -11.79
N ASP A 277 7.68 8.74 -12.55
CA ASP A 277 9.07 8.49 -12.10
C ASP A 277 9.85 9.83 -12.01
N LEU A 278 9.36 10.74 -11.16
CA LEU A 278 9.90 12.06 -10.91
C LEU A 278 10.22 12.21 -9.42
N ASP A 279 11.31 12.92 -9.14
CA ASP A 279 11.57 13.39 -7.79
C ASP A 279 10.74 14.65 -7.52
N GLY A 280 10.30 14.78 -6.29
CA GLY A 280 9.53 15.96 -5.88
C GLY A 280 9.07 15.87 -4.44
N VAL A 281 8.46 16.94 -4.00
CA VAL A 281 8.00 17.11 -2.62
C VAL A 281 6.94 16.06 -2.27
N ILE A 282 7.23 15.27 -1.24
CA ILE A 282 6.30 14.35 -0.58
C ILE A 282 5.80 15.04 0.69
N ALA A 283 4.51 14.97 0.96
CA ALA A 283 3.93 15.60 2.13
C ALA A 283 2.78 14.77 2.72
N ILE A 284 2.57 14.93 4.02
CA ILE A 284 1.43 14.37 4.73
C ILE A 284 0.31 15.40 4.72
N TYR A 285 -0.88 14.94 4.34
CA TYR A 285 -2.12 15.70 4.43
C TYR A 285 -3.11 14.99 5.34
N ARG A 286 -4.01 15.75 5.94
CA ARG A 286 -5.20 15.28 6.64
C ARG A 286 -6.42 15.70 5.85
N TRP A 287 -7.33 14.76 5.61
CA TRP A 287 -8.67 15.03 5.14
C TRP A 287 -9.63 14.91 6.33
N PRO A 288 -10.01 16.03 6.96
CA PRO A 288 -10.89 16.03 8.11
C PRO A 288 -12.28 15.50 7.78
N GLY A 289 -12.85 14.66 8.64
CA GLY A 289 -14.20 14.13 8.50
C GLY A 289 -14.40 13.23 7.27
N ALA A 290 -13.34 12.68 6.72
CA ALA A 290 -13.37 11.82 5.52
C ALA A 290 -14.34 10.63 5.64
N LEU A 291 -14.54 10.12 6.85
CA LEU A 291 -15.40 8.96 7.11
C LEU A 291 -16.85 9.35 7.39
N VAL A 292 -17.13 10.65 7.53
CA VAL A 292 -18.48 11.16 7.75
C VAL A 292 -19.22 11.30 6.42
N GLY A 293 -20.40 10.70 6.35
CA GLY A 293 -21.21 10.75 5.14
C GLY A 293 -21.16 9.47 4.30
N LYS A 294 -21.96 9.46 3.23
CA LYS A 294 -22.17 8.27 2.38
C LYS A 294 -22.05 8.58 0.88
N THR A 295 -21.74 9.81 0.52
CA THR A 295 -21.67 10.28 -0.86
C THR A 295 -20.23 10.44 -1.33
N GLU A 296 -20.02 10.57 -2.63
CA GLU A 296 -18.76 10.98 -3.21
C GLU A 296 -18.40 12.42 -2.79
N HIS A 297 -17.11 12.72 -2.71
CA HIS A 297 -16.62 14.03 -2.27
C HIS A 297 -15.73 14.67 -3.35
N MET A 298 -15.88 15.99 -3.47
CA MET A 298 -14.93 16.87 -4.16
C MET A 298 -14.26 17.74 -3.09
N VAL A 299 -13.04 17.38 -2.67
CA VAL A 299 -12.33 18.02 -1.56
C VAL A 299 -11.35 19.04 -2.11
N HIS A 300 -11.64 20.31 -1.93
CA HIS A 300 -10.78 21.39 -2.40
C HIS A 300 -9.53 21.50 -1.52
N HIS A 301 -8.47 22.11 -2.08
CA HIS A 301 -7.18 22.20 -1.39
C HIS A 301 -7.23 22.87 -0.02
N ASN A 302 -8.12 23.84 0.16
CA ASN A 302 -8.33 24.55 1.42
C ASN A 302 -9.14 23.76 2.47
N GLU A 303 -9.72 22.62 2.10
CA GLU A 303 -10.41 21.68 2.98
C GLU A 303 -9.45 20.56 3.45
N LEU A 304 -8.24 20.53 2.91
CA LEU A 304 -7.17 19.62 3.30
C LEU A 304 -6.15 20.36 4.17
N GLU A 305 -5.71 19.72 5.22
CA GLU A 305 -4.65 20.24 6.08
C GLU A 305 -3.29 19.64 5.66
N ARG A 306 -2.36 20.47 5.21
CA ARG A 306 -0.97 20.02 4.98
C ARG A 306 -0.22 20.05 6.30
N LEU A 307 0.16 18.88 6.80
CA LEU A 307 0.72 18.72 8.14
C LEU A 307 2.25 18.74 8.17
N HIS A 308 2.88 18.04 7.23
CA HIS A 308 4.33 17.84 7.24
C HIS A 308 4.87 17.64 5.83
N GLU A 309 6.05 18.18 5.56
CA GLU A 309 6.82 17.86 4.36
C GLU A 309 7.87 16.81 4.71
N VAL A 310 7.85 15.69 3.99
CA VAL A 310 8.74 14.57 4.26
C VAL A 310 10.05 14.77 3.50
N PRO A 311 11.21 14.70 4.18
CA PRO A 311 12.50 14.75 3.51
C PRO A 311 12.64 13.64 2.46
N HIS A 312 13.18 13.96 1.30
CA HIS A 312 13.50 13.06 0.22
C HIS A 312 14.91 13.31 -0.28
N GLY A 313 15.48 12.36 -1.00
CA GLY A 313 16.85 12.47 -1.51
C GLY A 313 16.99 13.62 -2.51
N THR A 314 18.06 14.41 -2.36
CA THR A 314 18.40 15.53 -3.25
C THR A 314 19.87 15.47 -3.64
N GLY A 315 20.27 16.17 -4.69
CA GLY A 315 21.66 16.15 -5.17
C GLY A 315 22.11 14.74 -5.58
N ASP A 316 23.16 14.24 -4.98
CA ASP A 316 23.69 12.88 -5.25
C ASP A 316 22.76 11.76 -4.73
N ASN A 317 21.83 12.10 -3.84
CA ASN A 317 20.79 11.20 -3.33
C ASN A 317 19.46 11.31 -4.10
N THR A 318 19.41 12.00 -5.24
CA THR A 318 18.24 12.06 -6.12
C THR A 318 17.73 10.65 -6.45
N GLY A 319 16.42 10.40 -6.26
CA GLY A 319 15.78 9.10 -6.44
C GLY A 319 15.89 8.16 -5.24
N LYS A 320 16.48 8.60 -4.12
CA LYS A 320 16.50 7.87 -2.85
C LYS A 320 15.57 8.52 -1.82
N ASP A 321 15.41 7.85 -0.66
CA ASP A 321 14.54 8.27 0.44
C ASP A 321 13.11 8.59 -0.03
N LYS A 322 12.54 7.72 -0.86
CA LYS A 322 11.15 7.85 -1.30
C LYS A 322 10.24 7.36 -0.18
N ALA A 323 9.52 8.27 0.45
CA ALA A 323 8.53 7.90 1.44
C ALA A 323 7.35 7.21 0.73
N GLU A 324 7.06 5.97 1.09
CA GLU A 324 5.98 5.17 0.49
C GLU A 324 5.03 4.60 1.54
N GLY A 325 5.53 4.04 2.66
CA GLY A 325 4.66 3.52 3.71
C GLY A 325 4.40 4.51 4.84
N LEU A 326 3.16 4.53 5.34
CA LEU A 326 2.70 5.35 6.45
C LEU A 326 1.97 4.47 7.47
N ALA A 327 2.34 4.51 8.75
CA ALA A 327 1.63 3.81 9.82
C ALA A 327 1.28 4.77 10.96
N VAL A 328 0.16 4.56 11.64
CA VAL A 328 -0.14 5.27 12.89
C VAL A 328 0.84 4.76 13.94
N PHE A 329 1.64 5.67 14.52
CA PHE A 329 2.64 5.31 15.53
C PHE A 329 2.08 5.38 16.94
N ASP A 330 1.39 6.46 17.26
CA ASP A 330 0.62 6.67 18.47
C ASP A 330 -0.50 7.71 18.22
N ASP A 331 -1.16 8.19 19.26
CA ASP A 331 -2.29 9.13 19.16
C ASP A 331 -1.92 10.48 18.51
N LYS A 332 -0.65 10.78 18.31
CA LYS A 332 -0.16 12.08 17.79
C LYS A 332 0.84 11.96 16.66
N HIS A 333 1.38 10.78 16.43
CA HIS A 333 2.49 10.59 15.51
C HIS A 333 2.17 9.52 14.47
N VAL A 334 2.79 9.67 13.30
CA VAL A 334 2.86 8.64 12.27
C VAL A 334 4.30 8.23 12.03
N LEU A 335 4.49 6.96 11.66
CA LEU A 335 5.75 6.39 11.23
C LEU A 335 5.76 6.32 9.71
N ILE A 336 6.89 6.69 9.10
CA ILE A 336 7.11 6.70 7.66
C ILE A 336 8.27 5.76 7.34
N VAL A 337 8.07 4.87 6.38
CA VAL A 337 9.12 4.03 5.80
C VAL A 337 9.43 4.47 4.38
N PHE A 338 10.60 4.08 3.89
CA PHE A 338 11.15 4.60 2.64
C PHE A 338 11.54 3.47 1.69
N ASP A 339 11.13 3.59 0.42
CA ASP A 339 11.78 2.88 -0.69
C ASP A 339 13.13 3.54 -0.99
N SER A 340 14.09 2.72 -1.37
CA SER A 340 15.44 3.14 -1.78
C SER A 340 16.12 4.07 -0.75
N PRO A 341 16.24 3.66 0.55
CA PRO A 341 16.80 4.49 1.59
C PRO A 341 18.26 4.88 1.28
N THR A 342 18.64 6.09 1.67
CA THR A 342 20.04 6.54 1.60
C THR A 342 20.94 5.71 2.52
N ASP A 343 22.24 5.75 2.29
CA ASP A 343 23.18 5.00 3.10
C ASP A 343 23.22 5.52 4.56
N GLU A 344 22.88 6.80 4.79
CA GLU A 344 22.76 7.39 6.12
C GLU A 344 21.59 6.82 6.93
N ARG A 345 20.53 6.28 6.26
CA ARG A 345 19.44 5.59 6.94
C ARG A 345 19.77 4.14 7.27
N LYS A 346 20.71 3.53 6.57
CA LYS A 346 21.07 2.13 6.76
C LYS A 346 21.99 1.99 7.96
N ILE A 347 21.62 1.14 8.91
CA ILE A 347 22.39 0.88 10.12
C ILE A 347 22.86 -0.57 10.10
N GLY A 348 24.18 -0.76 10.06
CA GLY A 348 24.76 -2.10 9.91
C GLY A 348 24.24 -2.82 8.67
N GLU A 349 24.19 -4.15 8.75
CA GLU A 349 23.83 -4.99 7.60
C GLU A 349 22.31 -5.12 7.43
N ASP A 350 21.52 -5.12 8.51
CA ASP A 350 20.13 -5.56 8.49
C ASP A 350 19.13 -4.54 9.07
N SER A 351 19.54 -3.30 9.33
CA SER A 351 18.66 -2.31 9.92
C SER A 351 18.49 -1.07 9.06
N VAL A 352 17.38 -0.36 9.22
CA VAL A 352 17.09 0.91 8.57
C VAL A 352 16.33 1.86 9.50
N GLU A 353 16.55 3.16 9.36
CA GLU A 353 15.83 4.20 10.07
C GLU A 353 14.50 4.52 9.40
N ALA A 354 13.40 4.38 10.13
CA ALA A 354 12.11 4.98 9.83
C ALA A 354 12.00 6.35 10.50
N LEU A 355 11.12 7.20 9.98
CA LEU A 355 10.89 8.55 10.48
C LEU A 355 9.56 8.61 11.25
N VAL A 356 9.56 9.13 12.47
CA VAL A 356 8.34 9.40 13.24
C VAL A 356 8.11 10.91 13.28
N VAL A 357 6.94 11.34 12.80
CA VAL A 357 6.57 12.75 12.74
C VAL A 357 5.27 13.01 13.47
N LYS A 358 5.18 14.17 14.14
CA LYS A 358 3.98 14.61 14.81
C LYS A 358 2.97 15.15 13.78
N VAL A 359 1.73 14.68 13.85
CA VAL A 359 0.64 15.06 12.92
C VAL A 359 -0.59 15.63 13.63
N ILE A 360 -0.69 15.48 14.94
CA ILE A 360 -1.74 16.09 15.78
C ILE A 360 -1.06 17.01 16.80
N GLY A 361 -1.59 18.22 16.91
CA GLY A 361 -1.06 19.32 17.74
C GLY A 361 -1.16 19.10 19.25
#